data_ba0a1585f9f416729a79e57c1c8e0a61
#
_entry.id   ba0a1585f9f416729a79e57c1c8e0a61
#
_cell.length_a   1.000
_cell.length_b   1.000
_cell.length_c   1.000
_cell.angle_alpha   90.00
_cell.angle_beta   90.00
_cell.angle_gamma   90.00
#
_symmetry.space_group_name_H-M   'P 1'
#
loop_
_entity.id
_entity.type
_entity.pdbx_description
1 polymer ?
#
loop_
_entity_poly.entity_id
_entity_poly.type
_entity_poly.pdbx_seq_one_letter_code
_entity_poly.pdbx_strand_id
1 'polypeptide(L)'
;SVVPVIKELMNTYQETRPLRVLNGGKEIIQWSERDGWAHLYLYDDQGNLKNRITKGPWHVEEILKVDDKARVIYFTANGMNAKEHPYYEHLYRVNLDGSGLKLLTKGDYFHRVEVDDDARFVVDNYSRVNTVPCAILLDTNGNKVMDIQESDFSQLFAAGYKFPEIFKVKAADGVTDLYGVMS
;
A
#
# COMPACT_ATOMS: atom_id res chain seq x y z
N SER A 1 6.09 21.43 30.21
CA SER A 1 6.91 21.74 29.02
C SER A 1 6.53 20.75 27.92
N VAL A 2 6.45 21.21 26.71
CA VAL A 2 6.28 20.37 25.50
C VAL A 2 7.67 20.15 24.92
N VAL A 3 8.01 18.88 24.66
CA VAL A 3 9.29 18.49 24.08
C VAL A 3 9.01 17.79 22.75
N PRO A 4 9.66 18.18 21.63
CA PRO A 4 9.52 17.47 20.36
C PRO A 4 10.19 16.09 20.47
N VAL A 5 9.45 15.02 20.14
CA VAL A 5 9.97 13.64 20.15
C VAL A 5 10.63 13.31 18.81
N ILE A 6 9.96 13.63 17.71
CA ILE A 6 10.50 13.44 16.37
C ILE A 6 10.50 14.79 15.66
N LYS A 7 11.62 15.15 15.02
CA LYS A 7 11.75 16.34 14.18
C LYS A 7 12.21 15.92 12.80
N GLU A 8 11.44 16.27 11.79
CA GLU A 8 11.79 16.07 10.40
C GLU A 8 11.74 17.41 9.68
N LEU A 9 12.73 17.69 8.87
CA LEU A 9 12.84 18.88 8.07
C LEU A 9 13.35 18.50 6.69
N MET A 10 12.58 18.80 5.67
CA MET A 10 12.96 18.62 4.27
C MET A 10 13.03 19.98 3.59
N ASN A 11 13.84 20.09 2.54
CA ASN A 11 13.95 21.30 1.72
C ASN A 11 12.96 21.30 0.53
N THR A 12 12.03 20.34 0.51
CA THR A 12 10.95 20.19 -0.45
C THR A 12 9.61 20.19 0.28
N TYR A 13 8.49 20.09 -0.45
CA TYR A 13 7.18 19.83 0.15
C TYR A 13 7.26 18.54 0.98
N GLN A 14 6.70 18.58 2.17
CA GLN A 14 6.67 17.45 3.10
C GLN A 14 5.22 17.05 3.37
N GLU A 15 4.86 15.85 2.97
CA GLU A 15 3.62 15.24 3.39
C GLU A 15 3.77 14.68 4.81
N THR A 16 2.73 14.87 5.62
CA THR A 16 2.68 14.32 6.97
C THR A 16 1.50 13.39 7.11
N ARG A 17 1.72 12.22 7.70
CA ARG A 17 0.67 11.23 8.00
C ARG A 17 0.60 10.94 9.50
N PRO A 18 -0.55 10.47 10.02
CA PRO A 18 -0.69 10.16 11.43
C PRO A 18 0.35 9.14 11.91
N LEU A 19 0.98 9.44 13.04
CA LEU A 19 1.88 8.52 13.72
C LEU A 19 1.10 7.31 14.25
N ARG A 20 1.74 6.14 14.30
CA ARG A 20 1.22 4.94 14.96
C ARG A 20 2.00 4.72 16.25
N VAL A 21 1.32 4.86 17.38
CA VAL A 21 1.92 4.66 18.72
C VAL A 21 1.67 3.23 19.16
N LEU A 22 2.71 2.55 19.60
CA LEU A 22 2.74 1.12 19.91
C LEU A 22 3.30 0.87 21.31
N ASN A 23 3.19 -0.38 21.77
CA ASN A 23 3.84 -0.88 22.99
C ASN A 23 3.60 0.03 24.19
N GLY A 24 2.31 0.45 24.38
CA GLY A 24 1.93 1.32 25.47
C GLY A 24 2.57 2.70 25.48
N GLY A 25 2.89 3.24 24.30
CA GLY A 25 3.51 4.56 24.12
C GLY A 25 5.03 4.55 24.04
N LYS A 26 5.67 3.38 24.10
CA LYS A 26 7.14 3.26 24.09
C LYS A 26 7.75 3.22 22.69
N GLU A 27 6.92 3.08 21.66
CA GLU A 27 7.38 3.01 20.27
C GLU A 27 6.44 3.79 19.34
N ILE A 28 7.02 4.34 18.29
CA ILE A 28 6.30 5.17 17.32
C ILE A 28 6.72 4.74 15.91
N ILE A 29 5.74 4.49 15.04
CA ILE A 29 5.99 4.35 13.61
C ILE A 29 5.69 5.67 12.93
N GLN A 30 6.66 6.17 12.17
CA GLN A 30 6.52 7.32 11.30
C GLN A 30 6.59 6.90 9.84
N TRP A 31 5.67 7.39 9.02
CA TRP A 31 5.76 7.40 7.57
C TRP A 31 6.57 8.65 7.14
N SER A 32 7.51 8.49 6.21
CA SER A 32 8.36 9.60 5.79
C SER A 32 8.97 9.38 4.40
N GLU A 33 9.08 10.46 3.62
CA GLU A 33 9.70 10.49 2.30
C GLU A 33 11.18 10.91 2.32
N ARG A 34 11.82 10.95 3.49
CA ARG A 34 13.18 11.49 3.70
C ARG A 34 14.27 10.88 2.82
N ASP A 35 14.05 9.68 2.31
CA ASP A 35 14.99 8.95 1.44
C ASP A 35 14.59 8.99 -0.04
N GLY A 36 13.68 9.89 -0.43
CA GLY A 36 13.19 10.06 -1.81
C GLY A 36 12.00 9.15 -2.17
N TRP A 37 11.67 8.19 -1.30
CA TRP A 37 10.51 7.33 -1.37
C TRP A 37 9.85 7.26 0.00
N ALA A 38 8.54 7.07 0.02
CA ALA A 38 7.81 6.93 1.27
C ALA A 38 8.06 5.58 1.92
N HIS A 39 8.54 5.61 3.14
CA HIS A 39 8.86 4.43 3.92
C HIS A 39 8.46 4.56 5.40
N LEU A 40 8.52 3.44 6.12
CA LEU A 40 8.17 3.34 7.53
C LEU A 40 9.43 3.26 8.38
N TYR A 41 9.44 4.03 9.47
CA TYR A 41 10.54 4.16 10.41
C TYR A 41 10.03 3.91 11.84
N LEU A 42 10.73 3.09 12.61
CA LEU A 42 10.42 2.79 13.99
C LEU A 42 11.32 3.60 14.93
N TYR A 43 10.70 4.29 15.87
CA TYR A 43 11.35 5.09 16.90
C TYR A 43 11.01 4.58 18.30
N ASP A 44 11.84 4.91 19.29
CA ASP A 44 11.47 4.82 20.69
C ASP A 44 10.68 6.06 21.16
N ASP A 45 10.24 6.07 22.41
CA ASP A 45 9.51 7.19 23.02
C ASP A 45 10.38 8.44 23.29
N GLN A 46 11.67 8.33 23.15
CA GLN A 46 12.63 9.45 23.22
C GLN A 46 12.94 10.05 21.84
N GLY A 47 12.39 9.49 20.76
CA GLY A 47 12.63 9.93 19.40
C GLY A 47 13.92 9.40 18.78
N ASN A 48 14.55 8.39 19.37
CA ASN A 48 15.68 7.72 18.75
C ASN A 48 15.19 6.73 17.71
N LEU A 49 15.75 6.79 16.51
CA LEU A 49 15.46 5.84 15.44
C LEU A 49 15.98 4.45 15.84
N LYS A 50 15.06 3.48 15.95
CA LYS A 50 15.40 2.08 16.21
C LYS A 50 15.82 1.38 14.93
N ASN A 51 14.98 1.45 13.90
CA ASN A 51 15.30 0.92 12.57
C ASN A 51 14.38 1.50 11.51
N ARG A 52 14.80 1.36 10.25
CA ARG A 52 13.97 1.53 9.07
C ARG A 52 13.24 0.21 8.79
N ILE A 53 11.90 0.25 8.76
CA ILE A 53 11.07 -0.93 8.57
C ILE A 53 10.99 -1.34 7.10
N THR A 54 10.80 -0.35 6.22
CA THR A 54 10.72 -0.58 4.76
C THR A 54 11.77 0.21 4.01
N LYS A 55 12.21 -0.27 2.84
CA LYS A 55 13.24 0.38 2.02
C LYS A 55 13.14 -0.08 0.56
N GLY A 56 13.57 0.75 -0.37
CA GLY A 56 13.64 0.41 -1.79
C GLY A 56 13.10 1.53 -2.69
N PRO A 57 13.16 1.37 -4.03
CA PRO A 57 12.63 2.33 -4.99
C PRO A 57 11.13 2.13 -5.22
N TRP A 58 10.33 2.25 -4.17
CA TRP A 58 8.88 2.06 -4.17
C TRP A 58 8.24 2.81 -3.01
N HIS A 59 6.94 3.02 -3.06
CA HIS A 59 6.20 3.91 -2.17
C HIS A 59 5.26 3.16 -1.25
N VAL A 60 5.34 3.41 0.05
CA VAL A 60 4.32 2.98 1.03
C VAL A 60 3.16 3.97 0.99
N GLU A 61 1.96 3.47 0.67
CA GLU A 61 0.76 4.31 0.64
C GLU A 61 0.16 4.47 2.02
N GLU A 62 -0.27 3.40 2.64
CA GLU A 62 -0.99 3.47 3.90
C GLU A 62 -0.69 2.28 4.82
N ILE A 63 -0.61 2.55 6.14
CA ILE A 63 -0.63 1.52 7.17
C ILE A 63 -2.08 1.17 7.48
N LEU A 64 -2.52 -0.01 7.11
CA LEU A 64 -3.87 -0.48 7.36
C LEU A 64 -4.02 -1.04 8.78
N LYS A 65 -3.04 -1.83 9.23
CA LYS A 65 -3.09 -2.48 10.53
C LYS A 65 -1.68 -2.66 11.10
N VAL A 66 -1.57 -2.50 12.42
CA VAL A 66 -0.39 -2.93 13.18
C VAL A 66 -0.84 -3.95 14.21
N ASP A 67 -0.30 -5.14 14.13
CA ASP A 67 -0.40 -6.15 15.19
C ASP A 67 0.81 -5.97 16.13
N ASP A 68 0.57 -5.24 17.22
CA ASP A 68 1.63 -4.94 18.20
C ASP A 68 2.11 -6.18 18.94
N LYS A 69 1.25 -7.19 19.13
CA LYS A 69 1.61 -8.45 19.79
C LYS A 69 2.47 -9.34 18.90
N ALA A 70 2.07 -9.49 17.65
CA ALA A 70 2.83 -10.26 16.66
C ALA A 70 4.01 -9.46 16.07
N ARG A 71 4.09 -8.16 16.33
CA ARG A 71 5.11 -7.25 15.80
C ARG A 71 5.11 -7.18 14.27
N VAL A 72 3.93 -7.12 13.66
CA VAL A 72 3.72 -7.12 12.21
C VAL A 72 2.91 -5.91 11.78
N ILE A 73 3.24 -5.35 10.62
CA ILE A 73 2.49 -4.29 9.94
C ILE A 73 1.89 -4.85 8.66
N TYR A 74 0.62 -4.50 8.41
CA TYR A 74 -0.07 -4.66 7.14
C TYR A 74 -0.22 -3.27 6.51
N PHE A 75 0.25 -3.13 5.28
CA PHE A 75 0.30 -1.82 4.59
C PHE A 75 0.11 -1.98 3.09
N THR A 76 -0.39 -0.93 2.44
CA THR A 76 -0.41 -0.85 0.98
C THR A 76 0.83 -0.14 0.46
N ALA A 77 1.27 -0.57 -0.70
CA ALA A 77 2.41 0.01 -1.42
C ALA A 77 2.25 -0.16 -2.93
N ASN A 78 2.88 0.73 -3.70
CA ASN A 78 2.95 0.67 -5.15
C ASN A 78 4.39 0.77 -5.66
N GLY A 79 4.58 0.49 -6.95
CA GLY A 79 5.88 0.62 -7.63
C GLY A 79 6.91 -0.46 -7.32
N MET A 80 6.58 -1.49 -6.52
CA MET A 80 7.52 -2.55 -6.16
C MET A 80 7.79 -3.52 -7.33
N ASN A 81 6.79 -3.73 -8.18
CA ASN A 81 6.92 -4.54 -9.39
C ASN A 81 7.03 -3.63 -10.63
N ALA A 82 8.25 -3.52 -11.20
CA ALA A 82 8.50 -2.67 -12.37
C ALA A 82 7.78 -3.11 -13.66
N LYS A 83 7.14 -4.29 -13.67
CA LYS A 83 6.38 -4.81 -14.82
C LYS A 83 4.90 -4.46 -14.76
N GLU A 84 4.42 -3.97 -13.64
CA GLU A 84 3.03 -3.56 -13.42
C GLU A 84 2.84 -2.06 -13.60
N HIS A 85 1.60 -1.64 -13.66
CA HIS A 85 1.28 -0.22 -13.65
C HIS A 85 1.77 0.40 -12.34
N PRO A 86 2.56 1.51 -12.36
CA PRO A 86 3.24 2.03 -11.18
C PRO A 86 2.30 2.54 -10.08
N TYR A 87 1.03 2.78 -10.40
CA TYR A 87 0.00 3.23 -9.45
C TYR A 87 -0.90 2.09 -8.93
N TYR A 88 -0.64 0.83 -9.32
CA TYR A 88 -1.37 -0.28 -8.72
C TYR A 88 -0.85 -0.54 -7.31
N GLU A 89 -1.79 -0.49 -6.37
CA GLU A 89 -1.51 -0.76 -4.97
C GLU A 89 -1.69 -2.23 -4.67
N HIS A 90 -0.81 -2.73 -3.83
CA HIS A 90 -0.84 -4.09 -3.31
C HIS A 90 -0.75 -4.08 -1.79
N LEU A 91 -1.32 -5.10 -1.16
CA LEU A 91 -1.15 -5.34 0.27
C LEU A 91 0.12 -6.13 0.53
N TYR A 92 0.88 -5.63 1.48
CA TYR A 92 2.09 -6.26 2.02
C TYR A 92 1.98 -6.44 3.53
N ARG A 93 2.76 -7.36 4.05
CA ARG A 93 3.09 -7.41 5.48
C ARG A 93 4.59 -7.37 5.67
N VAL A 94 5.03 -6.85 6.82
CA VAL A 94 6.43 -6.79 7.22
C VAL A 94 6.51 -6.83 8.75
N ASN A 95 7.58 -7.42 9.30
CA ASN A 95 7.86 -7.33 10.73
C ASN A 95 8.36 -5.94 11.10
N LEU A 96 8.15 -5.49 12.35
CA LEU A 96 8.60 -4.18 12.82
C LEU A 96 10.12 -3.99 12.75
N ASP A 97 10.90 -5.06 12.73
CA ASP A 97 12.36 -5.02 12.51
C ASP A 97 12.78 -4.91 11.05
N GLY A 98 11.80 -4.89 10.12
CA GLY A 98 12.02 -4.82 8.68
C GLY A 98 12.22 -6.16 8.00
N SER A 99 12.23 -7.26 8.73
CA SER A 99 12.32 -8.61 8.16
C SER A 99 10.96 -9.12 7.67
N GLY A 100 10.97 -10.18 6.88
CA GLY A 100 9.74 -10.90 6.50
C GLY A 100 8.79 -10.12 5.58
N LEU A 101 9.28 -9.15 4.80
CA LEU A 101 8.45 -8.45 3.80
C LEU A 101 7.84 -9.47 2.85
N LYS A 102 6.51 -9.45 2.74
CA LYS A 102 5.74 -10.39 1.92
C LYS A 102 4.57 -9.71 1.23
N LEU A 103 4.43 -9.95 -0.07
CA LEU A 103 3.23 -9.59 -0.85
C LEU A 103 2.08 -10.55 -0.50
N LEU A 104 0.89 -10.00 -0.25
CA LEU A 104 -0.30 -10.78 0.13
C LEU A 104 -1.37 -10.83 -0.98
N THR A 105 -1.51 -9.78 -1.78
CA THR A 105 -2.43 -9.74 -2.94
C THR A 105 -1.73 -10.25 -4.19
N LYS A 106 -2.49 -10.77 -5.15
CA LYS A 106 -1.94 -11.37 -6.38
C LYS A 106 -2.57 -10.78 -7.64
N GLY A 107 -1.79 -10.74 -8.69
CA GLY A 107 -2.24 -10.29 -10.02
C GLY A 107 -1.92 -8.82 -10.24
N ASP A 108 -1.91 -8.45 -11.52
CA ASP A 108 -1.63 -7.09 -12.00
C ASP A 108 -2.93 -6.27 -11.94
N TYR A 109 -3.34 -5.88 -10.73
CA TYR A 109 -4.55 -5.12 -10.42
C TYR A 109 -4.29 -4.03 -9.39
N PHE A 110 -5.18 -3.05 -9.37
CA PHE A 110 -5.32 -2.18 -8.20
C PHE A 110 -6.12 -2.93 -7.14
N HIS A 111 -5.57 -3.07 -5.93
CA HIS A 111 -6.16 -3.75 -4.79
C HIS A 111 -6.62 -2.75 -3.74
N ARG A 112 -7.93 -2.71 -3.49
CA ARG A 112 -8.51 -1.96 -2.38
C ARG A 112 -8.83 -2.95 -1.27
N VAL A 113 -8.02 -2.90 -0.22
CA VAL A 113 -8.02 -3.93 0.82
C VAL A 113 -8.43 -3.38 2.17
N GLU A 114 -9.08 -4.25 2.96
CA GLU A 114 -9.40 -4.00 4.37
C GLU A 114 -8.93 -5.19 5.20
N VAL A 115 -8.22 -4.91 6.29
CA VAL A 115 -7.74 -5.92 7.24
C VAL A 115 -8.63 -5.91 8.46
N ASP A 116 -9.11 -7.07 8.92
CA ASP A 116 -9.97 -7.17 10.10
C ASP A 116 -9.23 -6.76 11.39
N ASP A 117 -10.01 -6.40 12.42
CA ASP A 117 -9.46 -5.88 13.67
C ASP A 117 -8.53 -6.85 14.39
N ASP A 118 -8.75 -8.13 14.24
CA ASP A 118 -7.93 -9.18 14.85
C ASP A 118 -6.76 -9.63 13.95
N ALA A 119 -6.59 -9.00 12.78
CA ALA A 119 -5.60 -9.34 11.76
C ALA A 119 -5.61 -10.84 11.38
N ARG A 120 -6.81 -11.41 11.17
CA ARG A 120 -7.01 -12.81 10.75
C ARG A 120 -7.38 -12.94 9.29
N PHE A 121 -8.12 -11.94 8.77
CA PHE A 121 -8.64 -11.95 7.40
C PHE A 121 -8.42 -10.61 6.72
N VAL A 122 -8.45 -10.67 5.39
CA VAL A 122 -8.37 -9.51 4.51
C VAL A 122 -9.48 -9.62 3.47
N VAL A 123 -10.29 -8.58 3.33
CA VAL A 123 -11.16 -8.41 2.16
C VAL A 123 -10.36 -7.69 1.10
N ASP A 124 -10.23 -8.29 -0.08
CA ASP A 124 -9.53 -7.72 -1.22
C ASP A 124 -10.52 -7.47 -2.37
N ASN A 125 -10.78 -6.19 -2.65
CA ASN A 125 -11.52 -5.75 -3.83
C ASN A 125 -10.51 -5.34 -4.88
N TYR A 126 -10.42 -6.10 -5.98
CA TYR A 126 -9.42 -5.83 -7.00
C TYR A 126 -10.04 -5.65 -8.39
N SER A 127 -9.46 -4.76 -9.15
CA SER A 127 -9.85 -4.50 -10.53
C SER A 127 -8.79 -3.67 -11.27
N ARG A 128 -8.99 -3.57 -12.57
CA ARG A 128 -8.39 -2.54 -13.43
C ARG A 128 -9.51 -1.82 -14.16
N VAL A 129 -9.19 -0.71 -14.81
CA VAL A 129 -10.17 0.04 -15.62
C VAL A 129 -10.78 -0.81 -16.76
N ASN A 130 -10.10 -1.88 -17.17
CA ASN A 130 -10.50 -2.79 -18.25
C ASN A 130 -10.81 -4.21 -17.77
N THR A 131 -11.16 -4.38 -16.50
CA THR A 131 -11.60 -5.67 -15.94
C THR A 131 -12.85 -5.52 -15.09
N VAL A 132 -13.61 -6.59 -14.97
CA VAL A 132 -14.73 -6.66 -14.04
C VAL A 132 -14.20 -6.66 -12.61
N PRO A 133 -14.75 -5.83 -11.68
CA PRO A 133 -14.35 -5.84 -10.28
C PRO A 133 -14.70 -7.17 -9.60
N CYS A 134 -13.75 -7.65 -8.78
CA CYS A 134 -13.89 -8.87 -7.98
C CYS A 134 -13.60 -8.58 -6.52
N ALA A 135 -14.24 -9.33 -5.62
CA ALA A 135 -13.99 -9.30 -4.19
C ALA A 135 -13.72 -10.72 -3.68
N ILE A 136 -12.65 -10.89 -2.93
CA ILE A 136 -12.25 -12.16 -2.32
C ILE A 136 -11.90 -11.98 -0.84
N LEU A 137 -11.97 -13.06 -0.09
CA LEU A 137 -11.44 -13.16 1.27
C LEU A 137 -10.11 -13.87 1.25
N LEU A 138 -9.10 -13.25 1.85
CA LEU A 138 -7.78 -13.82 2.06
C LEU A 138 -7.53 -14.06 3.56
N ASP A 139 -6.68 -15.02 3.90
CA ASP A 139 -6.00 -15.04 5.20
C ASP A 139 -4.84 -14.02 5.23
N THR A 140 -4.29 -13.75 6.40
CA THR A 140 -3.18 -12.81 6.56
C THR A 140 -1.82 -13.36 6.09
N ASN A 141 -1.81 -14.52 5.45
CA ASN A 141 -0.70 -15.06 4.69
C ASN A 141 -0.87 -14.85 3.17
N GLY A 142 -2.01 -14.28 2.73
CA GLY A 142 -2.32 -14.06 1.32
C GLY A 142 -2.87 -15.30 0.62
N ASN A 143 -3.36 -16.30 1.36
CA ASN A 143 -4.05 -17.45 0.78
C ASN A 143 -5.53 -17.13 0.63
N LYS A 144 -6.08 -17.39 -0.56
CA LYS A 144 -7.52 -17.19 -0.81
C LYS A 144 -8.32 -18.19 0.03
N VAL A 145 -9.24 -17.67 0.84
CA VAL A 145 -10.19 -18.44 1.65
C VAL A 145 -11.45 -18.71 0.84
N MET A 146 -12.01 -17.67 0.20
CA MET A 146 -13.21 -17.79 -0.63
C MET A 146 -13.36 -16.62 -1.60
N ASP A 147 -14.16 -16.82 -2.64
CA ASP A 147 -14.68 -15.74 -3.47
C ASP A 147 -15.90 -15.12 -2.75
N ILE A 148 -15.96 -13.79 -2.71
CA ILE A 148 -17.10 -13.06 -2.13
C ILE A 148 -18.07 -12.69 -3.24
N GLN A 149 -17.57 -11.95 -4.25
CA GLN A 149 -18.42 -11.44 -5.33
C GLN A 149 -17.57 -11.12 -6.57
N GLU A 150 -18.15 -11.35 -7.73
CA GLU A 150 -17.75 -10.80 -9.01
C GLU A 150 -18.89 -9.96 -9.57
N SER A 151 -18.60 -8.76 -10.07
CA SER A 151 -19.62 -7.91 -10.66
C SER A 151 -20.12 -8.48 -11.99
N ASP A 152 -21.41 -8.47 -12.24
CA ASP A 152 -21.99 -8.91 -13.51
C ASP A 152 -22.17 -7.72 -14.46
N PHE A 153 -21.35 -7.67 -15.52
CA PHE A 153 -21.40 -6.64 -16.56
C PHE A 153 -22.14 -7.11 -17.83
N SER A 154 -22.78 -8.28 -17.80
CA SER A 154 -23.44 -8.86 -18.99
C SER A 154 -24.44 -7.91 -19.66
N GLN A 155 -25.28 -7.24 -18.87
CA GLN A 155 -26.26 -6.27 -19.38
C GLN A 155 -25.58 -5.01 -19.95
N LEU A 156 -24.48 -4.55 -19.36
CA LEU A 156 -23.72 -3.41 -19.87
C LEU A 156 -23.08 -3.76 -21.22
N PHE A 157 -22.47 -4.93 -21.34
CA PHE A 157 -21.91 -5.39 -22.62
C PHE A 157 -22.98 -5.58 -23.68
N ALA A 158 -24.14 -6.12 -23.33
CA ALA A 158 -25.27 -6.24 -24.25
C ALA A 158 -25.81 -4.88 -24.71
N ALA A 159 -25.67 -3.83 -23.89
CA ALA A 159 -25.99 -2.44 -24.23
C ALA A 159 -24.88 -1.72 -25.02
N GLY A 160 -23.78 -2.41 -25.35
CA GLY A 160 -22.70 -1.88 -26.16
C GLY A 160 -21.56 -1.23 -25.35
N TYR A 161 -21.55 -1.36 -24.02
CA TYR A 161 -20.42 -0.92 -23.19
C TYR A 161 -19.13 -1.62 -23.60
N LYS A 162 -18.05 -0.88 -23.65
CA LYS A 162 -16.69 -1.39 -23.85
C LYS A 162 -15.81 -0.87 -22.72
N PHE A 163 -14.89 -1.70 -22.27
CA PHE A 163 -13.90 -1.21 -21.32
C PHE A 163 -13.04 -0.12 -21.92
N PRO A 164 -12.60 0.84 -21.10
CA PRO A 164 -11.58 1.80 -21.48
C PRO A 164 -10.26 1.11 -21.84
N GLU A 165 -9.49 1.77 -22.70
CA GLU A 165 -8.15 1.33 -23.08
C GLU A 165 -7.10 2.03 -22.23
N ILE A 166 -6.13 1.26 -21.71
CA ILE A 166 -4.96 1.79 -21.02
C ILE A 166 -3.92 2.10 -22.09
N PHE A 167 -3.36 3.30 -22.05
CA PHE A 167 -2.25 3.66 -22.94
C PHE A 167 -1.09 4.28 -22.16
N LYS A 168 0.07 4.26 -22.78
CA LYS A 168 1.29 4.87 -22.28
C LYS A 168 1.95 5.69 -23.37
N VAL A 169 2.34 6.93 -23.04
CA VAL A 169 3.04 7.86 -23.94
C VAL A 169 4.24 8.46 -23.23
N LYS A 170 5.20 8.94 -24.00
CA LYS A 170 6.32 9.69 -23.45
C LYS A 170 5.91 11.13 -23.18
N ALA A 171 6.38 11.67 -22.06
CA ALA A 171 6.30 13.09 -21.75
C ALA A 171 7.16 13.92 -22.72
N ALA A 172 7.06 15.25 -22.62
CA ALA A 172 7.84 16.17 -23.47
C ALA A 172 9.36 16.03 -23.32
N ASP A 173 9.84 15.45 -22.21
CA ASP A 173 11.26 15.14 -21.98
C ASP A 173 11.76 13.91 -22.77
N GLY A 174 10.87 13.17 -23.43
CA GLY A 174 11.16 11.98 -24.20
C GLY A 174 11.56 10.75 -23.38
N VAL A 175 11.60 10.86 -22.05
CA VAL A 175 12.08 9.82 -21.13
C VAL A 175 10.98 9.34 -20.20
N THR A 176 10.26 10.26 -19.56
CA THR A 176 9.23 9.95 -18.58
C THR A 176 8.00 9.30 -19.22
N ASP A 177 7.56 8.18 -18.68
CA ASP A 177 6.33 7.51 -19.10
C ASP A 177 5.11 8.15 -18.43
N LEU A 178 4.13 8.54 -19.23
CA LEU A 178 2.82 8.99 -18.79
C LEU A 178 1.80 7.90 -19.09
N TYR A 179 0.96 7.62 -18.11
CA TYR A 179 -0.09 6.62 -18.22
C TYR A 179 -1.45 7.31 -18.32
N GLY A 180 -2.31 6.80 -19.18
CA GLY A 180 -3.64 7.34 -19.38
C GLY A 180 -4.67 6.27 -19.68
N VAL A 181 -5.93 6.68 -19.63
CA VAL A 181 -7.10 5.85 -19.92
C VAL A 181 -7.95 6.60 -20.94
N MET A 182 -8.39 5.89 -21.99
CA MET A 182 -9.25 6.40 -23.05
C MET A 182 -10.53 5.58 -23.11
N SER A 183 -11.67 6.24 -23.14
CA SER A 183 -13.03 5.67 -23.27
C SER A 183 -13.73 6.18 -24.54
#